data_a1441059b5fd24b88a3d11dea59d4c46
#
_entry.id   a1441059b5fd24b88a3d11dea59d4c46
#
_cell.length_a   1.000
_cell.length_b   1.000
_cell.length_c   1.000
_cell.angle_alpha   90.00
_cell.angle_beta   90.00
_cell.angle_gamma   90.00
#
_symmetry.space_group_name_H-M   'P 1'
#
loop_
_entity.id
_entity.type
_entity.pdbx_description
1 polymer ?
#
loop_
_entity_poly.entity_id
_entity_poly.type
_entity_poly.pdbx_seq_one_letter_code
_entity_poly.pdbx_strand_id
1 'polypeptide(L)'
;MRKMTAVFFFVLGVATISFAPASAGQISNWRNLIVSPELKFSQSQGQAPPADSTPTPPEKGAHMDHKPKHGGTFFMSLDNKHHLDGVLLPPSTFRVYLYDDHTKPLKAEQTRQASGTVQMGDSEDTPKIELAPGKKKETLEANLGGSVKFPAKFTLLLHLPGMAPDAKPELFNFTFTGFTNERGPGTCTPMPSMHMTC
;
A
#
# COMPACT_ATOMS: atom_id res chain seq x y z
N MET A 1 47.75 -23.58 -23.79
CA MET A 1 46.40 -23.02 -23.61
C MET A 1 45.37 -24.10 -23.97
N ARG A 2 44.81 -24.77 -22.96
CA ARG A 2 43.81 -25.85 -23.14
C ARG A 2 42.42 -25.30 -22.89
N LYS A 3 41.57 -25.34 -23.91
CA LYS A 3 40.15 -24.96 -23.81
C LYS A 3 39.38 -26.14 -23.19
N MET A 4 38.82 -25.95 -22.00
CA MET A 4 37.87 -26.90 -21.40
C MET A 4 36.48 -26.52 -21.85
N THR A 5 35.86 -27.43 -22.62
CA THR A 5 34.45 -27.32 -23.02
C THR A 5 33.62 -28.08 -21.97
N ALA A 6 32.79 -27.37 -21.23
CA ALA A 6 31.83 -27.97 -20.29
C ALA A 6 30.53 -28.28 -21.03
N VAL A 7 30.15 -29.56 -21.03
CA VAL A 7 28.89 -30.06 -21.56
C VAL A 7 27.89 -30.14 -20.42
N PHE A 8 26.83 -29.33 -20.50
CA PHE A 8 25.69 -29.41 -19.57
C PHE A 8 24.63 -30.37 -20.09
N PHE A 9 24.37 -31.43 -19.35
CA PHE A 9 23.23 -32.32 -19.59
C PHE A 9 21.99 -31.73 -18.94
N PHE A 10 20.99 -31.43 -19.76
CA PHE A 10 19.65 -31.09 -19.34
C PHE A 10 18.85 -32.37 -19.11
N VAL A 11 18.44 -32.63 -17.88
CA VAL A 11 17.48 -33.71 -17.57
C VAL A 11 16.08 -33.08 -17.58
N LEU A 12 15.27 -33.44 -18.57
CA LEU A 12 13.85 -33.13 -18.61
C LEU A 12 13.08 -34.05 -17.66
N GLY A 13 12.64 -33.50 -16.53
CA GLY A 13 11.67 -34.16 -15.64
C GLY A 13 10.24 -33.88 -16.12
N VAL A 14 9.55 -34.92 -16.60
CA VAL A 14 8.11 -34.86 -16.92
C VAL A 14 7.32 -35.07 -15.62
N ALA A 15 6.67 -34.02 -15.13
CA ALA A 15 5.73 -34.11 -14.00
C ALA A 15 4.33 -34.40 -14.52
N THR A 16 3.80 -35.57 -14.22
CA THR A 16 2.41 -35.95 -14.49
C THR A 16 1.50 -35.36 -13.42
N ILE A 17 0.61 -34.47 -13.84
CA ILE A 17 -0.43 -33.89 -12.97
C ILE A 17 -1.66 -34.80 -12.99
N SER A 18 -1.94 -35.46 -11.87
CA SER A 18 -3.18 -36.24 -11.67
C SER A 18 -4.31 -35.30 -11.23
N PHE A 19 -5.35 -35.20 -12.03
CA PHE A 19 -6.61 -34.55 -11.68
C PHE A 19 -7.52 -35.52 -10.91
N ALA A 20 -7.88 -35.17 -9.68
CA ALA A 20 -8.95 -35.83 -8.93
C ALA A 20 -10.30 -35.17 -9.26
N PRO A 21 -11.39 -35.91 -9.42
CA PRO A 21 -12.71 -35.37 -9.70
C PRO A 21 -13.32 -34.74 -8.46
N ALA A 22 -13.89 -33.54 -8.63
CA ALA A 22 -14.64 -32.83 -7.59
C ALA A 22 -15.99 -33.59 -7.32
N SER A 23 -16.23 -33.94 -6.06
CA SER A 23 -17.50 -34.45 -5.57
C SER A 23 -18.52 -33.32 -5.44
N ALA A 24 -19.65 -33.46 -6.11
CA ALA A 24 -20.82 -32.62 -5.95
C ALA A 24 -21.45 -32.85 -4.56
N GLY A 25 -21.33 -31.88 -3.66
CA GLY A 25 -21.95 -31.83 -2.34
C GLY A 25 -23.17 -30.93 -2.32
N GLN A 26 -24.30 -31.52 -2.22
CA GLN A 26 -25.64 -31.14 -1.75
C GLN A 26 -25.91 -29.68 -1.40
N ILE A 27 -26.87 -29.13 -2.16
CA ILE A 27 -27.61 -27.90 -1.83
C ILE A 27 -28.64 -28.24 -0.75
N SER A 28 -28.39 -27.90 0.50
CA SER A 28 -29.36 -27.97 1.60
C SER A 28 -30.10 -26.64 1.75
N ASN A 29 -31.34 -26.70 1.37
CA ASN A 29 -32.59 -26.15 1.89
C ASN A 29 -32.53 -24.93 2.85
N TRP A 30 -32.56 -23.71 2.31
CA TRP A 30 -32.71 -22.44 3.05
C TRP A 30 -34.18 -21.98 3.12
N ARG A 31 -35.09 -22.86 3.54
CA ARG A 31 -36.45 -22.42 3.88
C ARG A 31 -36.68 -22.62 5.37
N ASN A 32 -37.09 -21.55 6.02
CA ASN A 32 -37.52 -21.39 7.41
C ASN A 32 -36.42 -20.98 8.39
N LEU A 33 -36.34 -19.65 8.57
CA LEU A 33 -36.14 -19.03 9.89
C LEU A 33 -36.37 -17.52 9.75
N ILE A 34 -37.66 -17.14 9.52
CA ILE A 34 -38.11 -15.80 9.85
C ILE A 34 -38.52 -15.85 11.30
N VAL A 35 -37.61 -15.57 12.21
CA VAL A 35 -37.92 -15.20 13.59
C VAL A 35 -37.59 -13.72 13.72
N SER A 36 -38.62 -12.90 13.73
CA SER A 36 -38.51 -11.47 14.06
C SER A 36 -38.29 -11.36 15.57
N PRO A 37 -37.18 -10.79 16.06
CA PRO A 37 -37.13 -10.33 17.43
C PRO A 37 -37.77 -8.95 17.52
N GLU A 38 -38.84 -8.86 18.30
CA GLU A 38 -39.38 -7.57 18.75
C GLU A 38 -38.28 -6.75 19.45
N LEU A 39 -37.92 -5.64 18.81
CA LEU A 39 -37.05 -4.62 19.41
C LEU A 39 -37.88 -3.87 20.46
N LYS A 40 -37.77 -4.29 21.72
CA LYS A 40 -38.18 -3.46 22.87
C LYS A 40 -37.22 -2.31 22.99
N PHE A 41 -37.63 -1.13 22.52
CA PHE A 41 -36.99 0.13 22.83
C PHE A 41 -37.15 0.42 24.32
N SER A 42 -36.10 0.15 25.10
CA SER A 42 -35.98 0.68 26.45
C SER A 42 -35.58 2.15 26.36
N GLN A 43 -36.52 3.05 26.56
CA GLN A 43 -36.22 4.48 26.74
C GLN A 43 -35.52 4.65 28.08
N SER A 44 -34.18 4.71 28.04
CA SER A 44 -33.38 5.22 29.13
C SER A 44 -33.52 6.73 29.16
N GLN A 45 -34.28 7.22 30.16
CA GLN A 45 -34.45 8.64 30.42
C GLN A 45 -33.10 9.27 30.76
N GLY A 46 -32.82 10.37 30.07
CA GLY A 46 -31.56 11.09 30.09
C GLY A 46 -31.20 11.66 31.44
N GLN A 47 -30.00 11.41 31.83
CA GLN A 47 -29.27 12.23 32.77
C GLN A 47 -28.42 13.18 31.93
N ALA A 48 -28.73 14.50 32.07
CA ALA A 48 -27.98 15.54 31.38
C ALA A 48 -26.48 15.46 31.78
N PRO A 49 -25.54 15.46 30.81
CA PRO A 49 -24.12 15.50 31.13
C PRO A 49 -23.76 16.87 31.75
N PRO A 50 -22.79 16.95 32.67
CA PRO A 50 -22.29 18.22 33.14
C PRO A 50 -21.72 19.03 31.99
N ALA A 51 -22.19 20.28 31.90
CA ALA A 51 -21.74 21.24 30.89
C ALA A 51 -20.34 21.76 31.29
N ASP A 52 -19.31 21.03 30.87
CA ASP A 52 -17.95 21.54 30.62
C ASP A 52 -17.10 20.49 29.93
N SER A 53 -17.42 20.23 28.64
CA SER A 53 -16.51 19.55 27.75
C SER A 53 -16.47 20.34 26.46
N THR A 54 -15.38 21.06 26.27
CA THR A 54 -14.99 21.56 24.96
C THR A 54 -15.11 20.39 23.96
N PRO A 55 -15.93 20.52 22.88
CA PRO A 55 -16.10 19.41 21.95
C PRO A 55 -14.74 19.06 21.32
N THR A 56 -14.17 17.94 21.75
CA THR A 56 -13.02 17.36 21.08
C THR A 56 -13.47 17.04 19.63
N PRO A 57 -12.76 17.54 18.61
CA PRO A 57 -13.10 17.19 17.23
C PRO A 57 -13.20 15.67 17.13
N PRO A 58 -14.21 15.14 16.41
CA PRO A 58 -14.36 13.70 16.27
C PRO A 58 -13.07 13.14 15.70
N GLU A 59 -12.49 12.16 16.38
CA GLU A 59 -11.32 11.45 15.90
C GLU A 59 -11.70 10.82 14.55
N LYS A 60 -10.93 11.10 13.49
CA LYS A 60 -11.16 10.49 12.19
C LYS A 60 -11.03 8.98 12.35
N GLY A 61 -12.07 8.24 12.00
CA GLY A 61 -12.06 6.79 11.99
C GLY A 61 -11.03 6.21 11.02
N ALA A 62 -10.80 4.91 11.10
CA ALA A 62 -9.97 4.19 10.15
C ALA A 62 -10.47 4.46 8.71
N HIS A 63 -9.55 4.58 7.75
CA HIS A 63 -9.82 4.80 6.32
C HIS A 63 -10.61 6.08 5.94
N MET A 64 -10.66 7.07 6.81
CA MET A 64 -11.39 8.32 6.54
C MET A 64 -10.56 9.37 5.78
N ASP A 65 -9.25 9.19 5.65
CA ASP A 65 -8.36 10.14 5.00
C ASP A 65 -7.51 9.45 3.93
N HIS A 66 -7.88 9.61 2.67
CA HIS A 66 -7.18 9.04 1.52
C HIS A 66 -6.42 10.09 0.71
N LYS A 67 -6.07 11.23 1.33
CA LYS A 67 -5.32 12.28 0.64
C LYS A 67 -3.80 12.01 0.72
N PRO A 68 -3.08 12.18 -0.40
CA PRO A 68 -1.62 12.12 -0.37
C PRO A 68 -1.05 13.13 0.63
N LYS A 69 -0.15 12.67 1.49
CA LYS A 69 0.47 13.52 2.52
C LYS A 69 1.72 14.23 2.00
N HIS A 70 2.34 13.66 0.98
CA HIS A 70 3.58 14.17 0.38
C HIS A 70 3.41 14.60 -1.09
N GLY A 71 2.15 14.73 -1.54
CA GLY A 71 1.82 15.20 -2.89
C GLY A 71 2.06 14.18 -3.99
N GLY A 72 2.20 12.92 -3.64
CA GLY A 72 2.36 11.80 -4.55
C GLY A 72 1.05 11.12 -4.93
N THR A 73 1.11 9.83 -5.18
CA THR A 73 -0.07 8.99 -5.44
C THR A 73 -0.33 8.10 -4.22
N PHE A 74 -1.56 8.18 -3.71
CA PHE A 74 -1.96 7.49 -2.50
C PHE A 74 -2.75 6.22 -2.83
N PHE A 75 -2.43 5.12 -2.15
CA PHE A 75 -3.12 3.85 -2.26
C PHE A 75 -3.48 3.29 -0.89
N MET A 76 -4.54 2.51 -0.85
CA MET A 76 -4.87 1.62 0.24
C MET A 76 -4.45 0.20 -0.15
N SER A 77 -3.83 -0.53 0.77
CA SER A 77 -3.47 -1.93 0.57
C SER A 77 -4.69 -2.85 0.62
N LEU A 78 -4.57 -4.03 0.04
CA LEU A 78 -5.65 -5.03 0.01
C LEU A 78 -5.96 -5.59 1.40
N ASP A 79 -5.02 -5.53 2.34
CA ASP A 79 -5.21 -5.98 3.72
C ASP A 79 -6.05 -5.02 4.56
N ASN A 80 -6.40 -3.84 4.03
CA ASN A 80 -7.10 -2.75 4.72
C ASN A 80 -6.42 -2.29 6.03
N LYS A 81 -5.13 -2.56 6.21
CA LYS A 81 -4.35 -2.16 7.40
C LYS A 81 -3.30 -1.13 7.09
N HIS A 82 -2.96 -0.98 5.82
CA HIS A 82 -1.89 -0.09 5.40
C HIS A 82 -2.34 0.85 4.29
N HIS A 83 -1.74 2.02 4.29
CA HIS A 83 -1.79 2.95 3.16
C HIS A 83 -0.37 3.30 2.75
N LEU A 84 -0.21 3.74 1.51
CA LEU A 84 1.07 4.16 0.99
C LEU A 84 0.93 5.42 0.11
N ASP A 85 1.92 6.28 0.18
CA ASP A 85 2.07 7.47 -0.67
C ASP A 85 3.39 7.36 -1.43
N GLY A 86 3.29 7.16 -2.75
CA GLY A 86 4.45 7.05 -3.63
C GLY A 86 4.78 8.38 -4.27
N VAL A 87 6.02 8.80 -4.17
CA VAL A 87 6.53 10.05 -4.74
C VAL A 87 7.73 9.79 -5.63
N LEU A 88 7.87 10.59 -6.68
CA LEU A 88 9.02 10.56 -7.57
C LEU A 88 9.81 11.86 -7.44
N LEU A 89 11.03 11.76 -6.95
CA LEU A 89 11.90 12.90 -6.64
C LEU A 89 13.05 13.03 -7.64
N PRO A 90 13.48 14.26 -7.94
CA PRO A 90 14.65 14.46 -8.78
C PRO A 90 15.93 13.95 -8.08
N PRO A 91 16.94 13.48 -8.84
CA PRO A 91 16.91 13.32 -10.29
C PRO A 91 16.17 12.04 -10.74
N SER A 92 16.04 11.00 -9.90
CA SER A 92 15.48 9.68 -10.24
C SER A 92 15.25 8.82 -9.00
N THR A 93 14.76 9.38 -7.91
CA THR A 93 14.47 8.64 -6.68
C THR A 93 12.97 8.37 -6.56
N PHE A 94 12.58 7.11 -6.55
CA PHE A 94 11.24 6.70 -6.15
C PHE A 94 11.23 6.45 -4.64
N ARG A 95 10.30 7.06 -3.93
CA ARG A 95 10.15 6.95 -2.47
C ARG A 95 8.74 6.55 -2.12
N VAL A 96 8.61 5.68 -1.13
CA VAL A 96 7.32 5.23 -0.59
C VAL A 96 7.26 5.57 0.90
N TYR A 97 6.18 6.24 1.29
CA TYR A 97 5.78 6.45 2.68
C TYR A 97 4.71 5.42 3.02
N LEU A 98 4.83 4.81 4.20
CA LEU A 98 3.88 3.82 4.69
C LEU A 98 3.11 4.36 5.90
N TYR A 99 1.82 4.05 5.96
CA TYR A 99 0.90 4.49 7.01
C TYR A 99 0.06 3.31 7.48
N ASP A 100 -0.47 3.44 8.69
CA ASP A 100 -1.47 2.53 9.24
C ASP A 100 -2.88 2.81 8.66
N ASP A 101 -3.89 2.10 9.14
CA ASP A 101 -5.30 2.23 8.77
C ASP A 101 -5.91 3.61 9.14
N HIS A 102 -5.29 4.33 10.09
CA HIS A 102 -5.65 5.69 10.47
C HIS A 102 -4.81 6.76 9.77
N THR A 103 -4.04 6.36 8.75
CA THR A 103 -3.12 7.24 8.02
C THR A 103 -2.05 7.92 8.89
N LYS A 104 -1.69 7.30 10.01
CA LYS A 104 -0.53 7.68 10.82
C LYS A 104 0.73 7.04 10.22
N PRO A 105 1.84 7.75 10.10
CA PRO A 105 3.08 7.17 9.58
C PRO A 105 3.52 5.96 10.38
N LEU A 106 3.92 4.89 9.69
CA LEU A 106 4.50 3.72 10.35
C LEU A 106 5.84 4.11 10.99
N LYS A 107 6.13 3.49 12.14
CA LYS A 107 7.43 3.66 12.81
C LYS A 107 8.54 3.05 11.96
N ALA A 108 9.76 3.56 12.13
CA ALA A 108 10.93 3.10 11.39
C ALA A 108 11.16 1.58 11.50
N GLU A 109 10.87 0.97 12.65
CA GLU A 109 10.99 -0.48 12.88
C GLU A 109 9.98 -1.27 12.04
N GLN A 110 8.76 -0.77 11.90
CA GLN A 110 7.73 -1.38 11.07
C GLN A 110 8.04 -1.20 9.58
N THR A 111 8.47 0.01 9.18
CA THR A 111 8.86 0.27 7.79
C THR A 111 10.01 -0.63 7.32
N ARG A 112 10.96 -0.97 8.21
CA ARG A 112 12.06 -1.90 7.88
C ARG A 112 11.62 -3.34 7.68
N GLN A 113 10.43 -3.71 8.13
CA GLN A 113 9.85 -5.04 7.87
C GLN A 113 9.25 -5.14 6.47
N ALA A 114 8.98 -4.00 5.84
CA ALA A 114 8.54 -3.97 4.46
C ALA A 114 9.72 -4.16 3.52
N SER A 115 9.51 -4.89 2.44
CA SER A 115 10.48 -5.11 1.38
C SER A 115 9.78 -5.11 0.02
N GLY A 116 10.49 -4.74 -1.02
CA GLY A 116 9.86 -4.71 -2.34
C GLY A 116 10.79 -4.30 -3.45
N THR A 117 10.25 -4.32 -4.65
CA THR A 117 10.95 -3.92 -5.86
C THR A 117 10.08 -2.97 -6.67
N VAL A 118 10.71 -2.02 -7.31
CA VAL A 118 10.09 -1.12 -8.28
C VAL A 118 10.72 -1.31 -9.65
N GLN A 119 9.90 -1.26 -10.69
CA GLN A 119 10.34 -1.26 -12.08
C GLN A 119 9.68 -0.13 -12.86
N MET A 120 10.35 0.37 -13.91
CA MET A 120 9.77 1.34 -14.83
C MET A 120 8.90 0.61 -15.86
N GLY A 121 7.62 0.98 -15.92
CA GLY A 121 6.64 0.27 -16.77
C GLY A 121 6.14 -1.03 -16.14
N ASP A 122 5.53 -1.85 -16.99
CA ASP A 122 4.86 -3.10 -16.66
C ASP A 122 5.45 -4.32 -17.38
N SER A 123 6.54 -4.12 -18.16
CA SER A 123 7.22 -5.21 -18.86
C SER A 123 8.07 -6.05 -17.92
N GLU A 124 7.95 -7.37 -18.00
CA GLU A 124 8.74 -8.32 -17.20
C GLU A 124 10.25 -8.23 -17.47
N ASP A 125 10.65 -7.77 -18.66
CA ASP A 125 12.05 -7.60 -19.06
C ASP A 125 12.70 -6.35 -18.43
N THR A 126 11.91 -5.47 -17.80
CA THR A 126 12.46 -4.27 -17.17
C THR A 126 13.17 -4.62 -15.88
N PRO A 127 14.38 -4.07 -15.65
CA PRO A 127 15.11 -4.31 -14.40
C PRO A 127 14.28 -3.92 -13.18
N LYS A 128 14.19 -4.84 -12.21
CA LYS A 128 13.58 -4.59 -10.90
C LYS A 128 14.63 -4.03 -9.97
N ILE A 129 14.33 -2.91 -9.34
CA ILE A 129 15.22 -2.21 -8.42
C ILE A 129 14.68 -2.42 -7.01
N GLU A 130 15.50 -2.93 -6.12
CA GLU A 130 15.11 -3.15 -4.74
C GLU A 130 14.91 -1.83 -3.99
N LEU A 131 13.89 -1.80 -3.15
CA LEU A 131 13.68 -0.72 -2.20
C LEU A 131 14.59 -0.92 -0.98
N ALA A 132 15.30 0.14 -0.62
CA ALA A 132 16.11 0.20 0.60
C ALA A 132 15.50 1.20 1.59
N PRO A 133 15.81 1.08 2.90
CA PRO A 133 15.44 2.11 3.86
C PRO A 133 15.94 3.48 3.42
N GLY A 134 15.03 4.44 3.35
CA GLY A 134 15.35 5.78 2.90
C GLY A 134 16.14 6.60 3.91
N LYS A 135 16.59 7.77 3.49
CA LYS A 135 17.25 8.75 4.39
C LYS A 135 16.34 9.15 5.55
N LYS A 136 15.05 9.29 5.29
CA LYS A 136 14.03 9.36 6.33
C LYS A 136 13.73 7.92 6.77
N LYS A 137 13.97 7.60 8.03
CA LYS A 137 13.89 6.23 8.56
C LYS A 137 12.51 5.55 8.40
N GLU A 138 11.50 6.34 8.07
CA GLU A 138 10.10 5.93 7.90
C GLU A 138 9.73 5.75 6.42
N THR A 139 10.71 5.72 5.52
CA THR A 139 10.49 5.57 4.08
C THR A 139 11.29 4.43 3.49
N LEU A 140 10.82 3.92 2.36
CA LEU A 140 11.58 3.06 1.46
C LEU A 140 11.93 3.84 0.20
N GLU A 141 13.12 3.66 -0.33
CA GLU A 141 13.61 4.38 -1.50
C GLU A 141 14.29 3.43 -2.50
N ALA A 142 14.11 3.76 -3.78
CA ALA A 142 14.86 3.15 -4.86
C ALA A 142 15.47 4.25 -5.74
N ASN A 143 16.75 4.12 -6.07
CA ASN A 143 17.39 4.95 -7.08
C ASN A 143 17.22 4.27 -8.45
N LEU A 144 16.41 4.90 -9.30
CA LEU A 144 16.05 4.33 -10.60
C LEU A 144 17.17 4.40 -11.64
N GLY A 145 18.23 5.18 -11.34
CA GLY A 145 19.32 5.46 -12.27
C GLY A 145 18.88 6.28 -13.48
N GLY A 146 19.80 7.03 -14.05
CA GLY A 146 19.56 7.79 -15.28
C GLY A 146 18.49 8.90 -15.15
N SER A 147 17.96 9.32 -16.31
CA SER A 147 16.92 10.35 -16.40
C SER A 147 15.54 9.72 -16.60
N VAL A 148 14.58 10.17 -15.84
CA VAL A 148 13.18 9.75 -15.99
C VAL A 148 12.51 10.58 -17.08
N LYS A 149 11.89 9.93 -18.05
CA LYS A 149 11.07 10.56 -19.09
C LYS A 149 9.61 10.53 -18.68
N PHE A 150 8.89 11.62 -18.86
CA PHE A 150 7.47 11.72 -18.51
C PHE A 150 6.57 11.64 -19.76
N PRO A 151 5.36 11.08 -19.65
CA PRO A 151 4.82 10.42 -18.46
C PRO A 151 5.56 9.12 -18.12
N ALA A 152 5.80 8.89 -16.83
CA ALA A 152 6.50 7.71 -16.36
C ALA A 152 5.55 6.79 -15.59
N LYS A 153 5.55 5.51 -15.93
CA LYS A 153 4.80 4.47 -15.22
C LYS A 153 5.77 3.62 -14.39
N PHE A 154 5.35 3.25 -13.20
CA PHE A 154 6.10 2.39 -12.31
C PHE A 154 5.20 1.31 -11.74
N THR A 155 5.71 0.10 -11.69
CA THR A 155 5.10 -1.03 -11.00
C THR A 155 5.90 -1.32 -9.75
N LEU A 156 5.24 -1.23 -8.60
CA LEU A 156 5.79 -1.55 -7.28
C LEU A 156 5.21 -2.89 -6.83
N LEU A 157 6.08 -3.82 -6.49
CA LEU A 157 5.75 -5.05 -5.77
C LEU A 157 6.24 -4.88 -4.33
N LEU A 158 5.33 -4.86 -3.38
CA LEU A 158 5.63 -4.55 -1.99
C LEU A 158 5.11 -5.64 -1.05
N HIS A 159 5.99 -6.15 -0.23
CA HIS A 159 5.66 -7.00 0.91
C HIS A 159 5.51 -6.11 2.14
N LEU A 160 4.28 -5.97 2.62
CA LEU A 160 3.93 -5.05 3.71
C LEU A 160 4.29 -5.65 5.09
N PRO A 161 4.47 -4.81 6.12
CA PRO A 161 4.69 -5.28 7.48
C PRO A 161 3.56 -6.18 7.96
N GLY A 162 3.91 -7.30 8.61
CA GLY A 162 2.93 -8.26 9.13
C GLY A 162 2.36 -9.23 8.12
N MET A 163 2.73 -9.15 6.84
CA MET A 163 2.44 -10.21 5.88
C MET A 163 3.24 -11.47 6.19
N ALA A 164 2.67 -12.64 5.92
CA ALA A 164 3.40 -13.90 6.05
C ALA A 164 4.60 -13.92 5.08
N PRO A 165 5.75 -14.53 5.47
CA PRO A 165 6.96 -14.50 4.65
C PRO A 165 6.80 -15.11 3.26
N ASP A 166 5.86 -16.03 3.09
CA ASP A 166 5.50 -16.72 1.84
C ASP A 166 4.33 -16.06 1.10
N ALA A 167 3.76 -14.99 1.65
CA ALA A 167 2.69 -14.25 0.99
C ALA A 167 3.21 -13.59 -0.28
N LYS A 168 2.33 -13.52 -1.29
CA LYS A 168 2.66 -12.77 -2.51
C LYS A 168 2.70 -11.27 -2.20
N PRO A 169 3.72 -10.54 -2.70
CA PRO A 169 3.76 -9.09 -2.56
C PRO A 169 2.56 -8.45 -3.25
N GLU A 170 2.07 -7.35 -2.71
CA GLU A 170 1.03 -6.55 -3.34
C GLU A 170 1.60 -5.71 -4.48
N LEU A 171 0.77 -5.52 -5.52
CA LEU A 171 1.13 -4.78 -6.72
C LEU A 171 0.45 -3.41 -6.72
N PHE A 172 1.25 -2.36 -6.93
CA PHE A 172 0.78 -0.98 -7.05
C PHE A 172 1.33 -0.34 -8.33
N ASN A 173 0.44 0.31 -9.09
CA ASN A 173 0.82 0.97 -10.34
C ASN A 173 0.76 2.48 -10.17
N PHE A 174 1.89 3.13 -10.39
CA PHE A 174 2.04 4.58 -10.32
C PHE A 174 2.17 5.17 -11.72
N THR A 175 1.59 6.35 -11.91
CA THR A 175 1.80 7.17 -13.10
C THR A 175 2.16 8.58 -12.67
N PHE A 176 3.33 9.04 -13.10
CA PHE A 176 3.81 10.39 -12.85
C PHE A 176 3.90 11.18 -14.15
N THR A 177 3.38 12.40 -14.15
CA THR A 177 3.49 13.35 -15.26
C THR A 177 4.64 14.32 -15.07
N GLY A 178 5.31 14.28 -13.93
CA GLY A 178 6.46 15.10 -13.54
C GLY A 178 7.00 14.63 -12.20
N PHE A 179 8.08 15.25 -11.74
CA PHE A 179 8.57 15.02 -10.39
C PHE A 179 7.58 15.56 -9.35
N THR A 180 7.47 14.82 -8.26
CA THR A 180 6.62 15.22 -7.14
C THR A 180 7.28 16.36 -6.38
N ASN A 181 6.51 17.43 -6.13
CA ASN A 181 6.92 18.46 -5.19
C ASN A 181 6.58 17.96 -3.78
N GLU A 182 7.53 17.29 -3.14
CA GLU A 182 7.36 16.71 -1.81
C GLU A 182 7.10 17.81 -0.79
N ARG A 183 5.85 17.92 -0.36
CA ARG A 183 5.47 18.79 0.74
C ARG A 183 5.55 18.01 2.04
N GLY A 184 6.16 18.58 3.06
CA GLY A 184 6.07 18.02 4.40
C GLY A 184 4.62 18.09 4.91
N PRO A 185 4.18 17.19 5.80
CA PRO A 185 2.86 17.29 6.41
C PRO A 185 2.70 18.68 7.07
N GLY A 186 1.65 19.39 6.68
CA GLY A 186 1.31 20.70 7.24
C GLY A 186 1.97 21.93 6.61
N THR A 187 2.69 21.80 5.49
CA THR A 187 3.19 22.98 4.77
C THR A 187 2.07 23.62 3.96
N CYS A 188 1.59 24.76 4.44
CA CYS A 188 0.68 25.62 3.69
C CYS A 188 1.40 26.25 2.49
N THR A 189 0.75 26.25 1.32
CA THR A 189 1.31 26.95 0.15
C THR A 189 0.99 28.43 0.28
N PRO A 190 1.97 29.35 0.32
CA PRO A 190 1.68 30.76 0.15
C PRO A 190 1.21 30.97 -1.28
N MET A 191 -0.07 31.23 -1.49
CA MET A 191 -0.57 31.75 -2.74
C MET A 191 -0.24 33.23 -2.84
N PRO A 192 0.26 33.73 -4.00
CA PRO A 192 0.73 35.12 -4.13
C PRO A 192 -0.34 36.20 -3.95
N SER A 193 -1.60 35.87 -3.68
CA SER A 193 -2.68 36.86 -3.61
C SER A 193 -3.89 36.50 -2.76
N MET A 194 -3.85 35.47 -1.91
CA MET A 194 -5.00 35.14 -1.07
C MET A 194 -4.56 34.68 0.33
N HIS A 195 -5.38 35.00 1.34
CA HIS A 195 -5.25 34.60 2.74
C HIS A 195 -4.87 33.14 2.86
N MET A 196 -3.90 32.84 3.75
CA MET A 196 -3.50 31.47 4.11
C MET A 196 -4.74 30.67 4.52
N THR A 197 -5.07 29.67 3.71
CA THR A 197 -5.97 28.61 4.13
C THR A 197 -5.12 27.36 4.38
N CYS A 198 -4.99 27.01 5.62
CA CYS A 198 -4.43 25.73 6.07
C CYS A 198 -5.55 24.70 6.23
#